data_67f45e4b5b0813d655b02d05c9b5f0b5
#
_entry.id   67f45e4b5b0813d655b02d05c9b5f0b5
#
_cell.length_a   1.000
_cell.length_b   1.000
_cell.length_c   1.000
_cell.angle_alpha   90.00
_cell.angle_beta   90.00
_cell.angle_gamma   90.00
#
_symmetry.space_group_name_H-M   'P 1'
#
loop_
_entity.id
_entity.type
_entity.pdbx_description
1 polymer ?
#
loop_
_entity_poly.entity_id
_entity_poly.type
_entity_poly.pdbx_seq_one_letter_code
_entity_poly.pdbx_strand_id
1 'polypeptide(L)'
;MRSLLTSLGVIIGVGSVIVMVAMGEGSRRAIEEQISAMGTNLLQITHRPPPPHLRTAATRVSAFSRAELDKLKNESSYAAAISGVVRTPHISVFGSEGSAQIRVQGVEPDFLIIRSWKVAQGYFFDEDNLALRSTVAVLGQTTAKNLFGEAENALSQRIRIGTVYFNVIGIMEKKGADLSGEDQDDAVIIPMETAMIRITNSPFVNMIMMSIVDNKYMEAAQRETEIILREARRIPDSASPDFNIMNQSDMMDMASA
;
A
#
# COMPACT_ATOMS: atom_id res chain seq x y z
N MET A 1 54.20 -19.73 23.77
CA MET A 1 53.10 -20.54 23.22
C MET A 1 51.79 -20.37 24.00
N ARG A 2 51.74 -20.54 25.35
CA ARG A 2 50.49 -20.43 26.11
C ARG A 2 49.84 -19.04 26.06
N SER A 3 50.60 -17.94 26.09
CA SER A 3 50.04 -16.58 26.04
C SER A 3 49.44 -16.20 24.64
N LEU A 4 49.99 -16.75 23.57
CA LEU A 4 49.51 -16.56 22.22
C LEU A 4 48.15 -17.23 22.00
N LEU A 5 47.93 -18.42 22.55
CA LEU A 5 46.67 -19.13 22.48
C LEU A 5 45.57 -18.41 23.27
N THR A 6 45.88 -17.88 24.44
CA THR A 6 44.91 -17.13 25.25
C THR A 6 44.54 -15.80 24.61
N SER A 7 45.52 -15.04 24.06
CA SER A 7 45.21 -13.80 23.37
C SER A 7 44.38 -14.04 22.08
N LEU A 8 44.64 -15.10 21.34
CA LEU A 8 43.86 -15.49 20.17
C LEU A 8 42.40 -15.83 20.54
N GLY A 9 42.21 -16.57 21.66
CA GLY A 9 40.89 -16.90 22.15
C GLY A 9 40.06 -15.66 22.53
N VAL A 10 40.71 -14.69 23.20
CA VAL A 10 40.08 -13.42 23.56
C VAL A 10 39.72 -12.60 22.32
N ILE A 11 40.62 -12.50 21.33
CA ILE A 11 40.37 -11.76 20.09
C ILE A 11 39.16 -12.37 19.32
N ILE A 12 39.12 -13.69 19.17
CA ILE A 12 38.01 -14.37 18.50
C ILE A 12 36.71 -14.19 19.31
N GLY A 13 36.77 -14.32 20.63
CA GLY A 13 35.60 -14.15 21.51
C GLY A 13 35.01 -12.73 21.40
N VAL A 14 35.85 -11.72 21.56
CA VAL A 14 35.42 -10.31 21.45
C VAL A 14 34.97 -9.99 20.02
N GLY A 15 35.70 -10.47 19.01
CA GLY A 15 35.35 -10.26 17.60
C GLY A 15 33.98 -10.85 17.24
N SER A 16 33.67 -12.07 17.71
CA SER A 16 32.35 -12.68 17.48
C SER A 16 31.21 -11.93 18.15
N VAL A 17 31.40 -11.39 19.34
CA VAL A 17 30.41 -10.56 20.04
C VAL A 17 30.17 -9.24 19.28
N ILE A 18 31.24 -8.58 18.82
CA ILE A 18 31.14 -7.34 18.04
C ILE A 18 30.35 -7.59 16.74
N VAL A 19 30.66 -8.68 16.03
CA VAL A 19 29.93 -9.02 14.78
C VAL A 19 28.45 -9.30 15.07
N MET A 20 28.14 -10.04 16.14
CA MET A 20 26.75 -10.33 16.51
C MET A 20 25.97 -9.04 16.85
N VAL A 21 26.57 -8.14 17.63
CA VAL A 21 25.94 -6.84 17.97
C VAL A 21 25.77 -5.97 16.72
N ALA A 22 26.80 -5.91 15.86
CA ALA A 22 26.72 -5.13 14.61
C ALA A 22 25.66 -5.66 13.66
N MET A 23 25.50 -6.98 13.53
CA MET A 23 24.41 -7.59 12.73
C MET A 23 23.03 -7.29 13.33
N GLY A 24 22.88 -7.36 14.65
CA GLY A 24 21.63 -7.02 15.34
C GLY A 24 21.24 -5.56 15.13
N GLU A 25 22.20 -4.64 15.30
CA GLU A 25 21.98 -3.21 15.07
C GLU A 25 21.68 -2.88 13.61
N GLY A 26 22.38 -3.55 12.67
CA GLY A 26 22.12 -3.40 11.23
C GLY A 26 20.70 -3.86 10.84
N SER A 27 20.26 -5.01 11.35
CA SER A 27 18.89 -5.51 11.12
C SER A 27 17.84 -4.58 11.72
N ARG A 28 18.08 -4.08 12.94
CA ARG A 28 17.17 -3.13 13.58
C ARG A 28 17.02 -1.83 12.78
N ARG A 29 18.13 -1.25 12.31
CA ARG A 29 18.09 -0.03 11.47
C ARG A 29 17.37 -0.26 10.16
N ALA A 30 17.61 -1.38 9.51
CA ALA A 30 16.92 -1.73 8.27
C ALA A 30 15.39 -1.82 8.48
N ILE A 31 14.94 -2.39 9.59
CA ILE A 31 13.53 -2.45 9.97
C ILE A 31 13.00 -1.04 10.26
N GLU A 32 13.71 -0.21 11.03
CA GLU A 32 13.33 1.17 11.35
C GLU A 32 13.22 2.04 10.08
N GLU A 33 14.12 1.87 9.12
CA GLU A 33 14.08 2.56 7.82
C GLU A 33 12.88 2.10 6.97
N GLN A 34 12.60 0.80 6.93
CA GLN A 34 11.42 0.26 6.23
C GLN A 34 10.11 0.76 6.86
N ILE A 35 10.05 0.83 8.19
CA ILE A 35 8.91 1.37 8.94
C ILE A 35 8.70 2.85 8.58
N SER A 36 9.75 3.64 8.59
CA SER A 36 9.70 5.06 8.24
C SER A 36 9.26 5.27 6.78
N ALA A 37 9.69 4.40 5.88
CA ALA A 37 9.31 4.43 4.47
C ALA A 37 7.83 4.05 4.20
N MET A 38 7.17 3.37 5.13
CA MET A 38 5.73 3.04 5.01
C MET A 38 4.81 4.20 5.41
N GLY A 39 5.34 5.24 6.07
CA GLY A 39 4.57 6.35 6.66
C GLY A 39 4.18 6.00 8.11
N THR A 40 4.70 6.74 9.07
CA THR A 40 4.60 6.42 10.52
C THR A 40 3.17 6.51 11.07
N ASN A 41 2.26 7.16 10.37
CA ASN A 41 0.91 7.48 10.85
C ASN A 41 -0.17 6.81 9.98
N LEU A 42 0.12 5.63 9.44
CA LEU A 42 -0.79 4.92 8.53
C LEU A 42 -1.86 4.15 9.30
N LEU A 43 -3.11 4.37 8.92
CA LEU A 43 -4.27 3.59 9.30
C LEU A 43 -4.84 2.91 8.05
N GLN A 44 -5.00 1.61 8.11
CA GLN A 44 -5.52 0.81 7.01
C GLN A 44 -6.84 0.17 7.42
N ILE A 45 -7.86 0.35 6.61
CA ILE A 45 -9.19 -0.20 6.83
C ILE A 45 -9.47 -1.23 5.74
N THR A 46 -9.68 -2.46 6.16
CA THR A 46 -9.95 -3.59 5.26
C THR A 46 -11.28 -4.23 5.60
N HIS A 47 -11.91 -4.83 4.61
CA HIS A 47 -13.11 -5.62 4.85
C HIS A 47 -12.78 -6.93 5.56
N ARG A 48 -13.59 -7.32 6.55
CA ARG A 48 -13.54 -8.63 7.21
C ARG A 48 -14.60 -9.53 6.61
N PRO A 49 -14.21 -10.60 5.87
CA PRO A 49 -15.20 -11.52 5.33
C PRO A 49 -15.95 -12.22 6.47
N PRO A 50 -17.27 -12.44 6.33
CA PRO A 50 -18.04 -13.15 7.33
C PRO A 50 -17.52 -14.59 7.51
N PRO A 51 -17.70 -15.17 8.71
CA PRO A 51 -17.33 -16.56 8.96
C PRO A 51 -17.92 -17.51 7.91
N PRO A 52 -17.25 -18.61 7.57
CA PRO A 52 -17.66 -19.51 6.48
C PRO A 52 -19.10 -20.00 6.56
N HIS A 53 -19.61 -20.24 7.78
CA HIS A 53 -20.98 -20.71 8.04
C HIS A 53 -22.07 -19.64 7.86
N LEU A 54 -21.69 -18.36 7.75
CA LEU A 54 -22.59 -17.23 7.48
C LEU A 54 -22.51 -16.71 6.04
N ARG A 55 -21.65 -17.33 5.21
CA ARG A 55 -21.51 -16.95 3.80
C ARG A 55 -22.69 -17.46 2.99
N THR A 56 -23.67 -16.59 2.76
CA THR A 56 -24.76 -16.84 1.80
C THR A 56 -24.40 -16.22 0.43
N ALA A 57 -25.08 -16.64 -0.62
CA ALA A 57 -24.90 -16.02 -1.95
C ALA A 57 -25.22 -14.50 -1.96
N ALA A 58 -25.98 -14.04 -0.97
CA ALA A 58 -26.28 -12.62 -0.74
C ALA A 58 -25.17 -11.88 0.05
N THR A 59 -24.32 -12.61 0.78
CA THR A 59 -23.16 -12.05 1.49
C THR A 59 -22.00 -11.91 0.48
N ARG A 60 -22.24 -11.19 -0.61
CA ARG A 60 -21.15 -10.74 -1.48
C ARG A 60 -20.24 -9.86 -0.64
N VAL A 61 -18.96 -10.13 -0.76
CA VAL A 61 -17.84 -9.41 -0.18
C VAL A 61 -18.22 -7.93 -0.06
N SER A 62 -18.54 -7.49 1.14
CA SER A 62 -18.86 -6.09 1.39
C SER A 62 -17.57 -5.30 1.39
N ALA A 63 -17.14 -4.93 0.21
CA ALA A 63 -16.14 -3.90 0.00
C ALA A 63 -16.75 -2.54 0.43
N PHE A 64 -15.96 -1.51 0.47
CA PHE A 64 -16.44 -0.18 0.85
C PHE A 64 -17.09 0.50 -0.37
N SER A 65 -18.21 1.17 -0.15
CA SER A 65 -18.83 2.01 -1.16
C SER A 65 -18.16 3.37 -1.25
N ARG A 66 -18.35 4.07 -2.37
CA ARG A 66 -17.90 5.45 -2.52
C ARG A 66 -18.50 6.36 -1.43
N ALA A 67 -19.76 6.19 -1.08
CA ALA A 67 -20.44 6.98 -0.05
C ALA A 67 -19.79 6.82 1.33
N GLU A 68 -19.32 5.63 1.69
CA GLU A 68 -18.59 5.39 2.94
C GLU A 68 -17.21 6.08 2.94
N LEU A 69 -16.51 6.03 1.81
CA LEU A 69 -15.25 6.74 1.64
C LEU A 69 -15.44 8.26 1.76
N ASP A 70 -16.45 8.82 1.07
CA ASP A 70 -16.75 10.24 1.09
C ASP A 70 -17.19 10.70 2.49
N LYS A 71 -17.95 9.87 3.22
CA LYS A 71 -18.31 10.15 4.61
C LYS A 71 -17.08 10.22 5.51
N LEU A 72 -16.15 9.26 5.39
CA LEU A 72 -14.87 9.31 6.12
C LEU A 72 -14.07 10.57 5.80
N LYS A 73 -13.98 10.95 4.53
CA LYS A 73 -13.28 12.18 4.12
C LYS A 73 -13.88 13.45 4.73
N ASN A 74 -15.19 13.50 4.83
CA ASN A 74 -15.91 14.69 5.32
C ASN A 74 -15.97 14.79 6.84
N GLU A 75 -15.98 13.67 7.56
CA GLU A 75 -16.24 13.64 8.99
C GLU A 75 -14.99 13.33 9.85
N SER A 76 -13.91 12.83 9.25
CA SER A 76 -12.70 12.49 10.01
C SER A 76 -11.93 13.75 10.41
N SER A 77 -11.76 13.93 11.74
CA SER A 77 -11.06 15.09 12.32
C SER A 77 -9.55 14.89 12.42
N TYR A 78 -9.08 13.66 12.44
CA TYR A 78 -7.67 13.32 12.65
C TYR A 78 -6.94 12.92 11.38
N ALA A 79 -7.62 12.80 10.25
CA ALA A 79 -7.00 12.45 8.98
C ALA A 79 -6.28 13.63 8.35
N ALA A 80 -5.03 13.42 7.95
CA ALA A 80 -4.28 14.35 7.10
C ALA A 80 -4.57 14.10 5.62
N ALA A 81 -4.78 12.84 5.23
CA ALA A 81 -5.13 12.40 3.88
C ALA A 81 -5.88 11.06 3.93
N ILE A 82 -6.82 10.86 3.02
CA ILE A 82 -7.60 9.63 2.89
C ILE A 82 -7.67 9.23 1.42
N SER A 83 -7.41 7.97 1.13
CA SER A 83 -7.53 7.41 -0.22
C SER A 83 -8.22 6.06 -0.20
N GLY A 84 -9.20 5.91 -1.08
CA GLY A 84 -9.69 4.58 -1.46
C GLY A 84 -8.66 3.85 -2.31
N VAL A 85 -8.58 2.53 -2.13
CA VAL A 85 -7.69 1.67 -2.91
C VAL A 85 -8.48 0.53 -3.52
N VAL A 86 -8.47 0.46 -4.83
CA VAL A 86 -9.00 -0.66 -5.62
C VAL A 86 -7.83 -1.55 -6.03
N ARG A 87 -7.76 -2.74 -5.47
CA ARG A 87 -6.73 -3.73 -5.82
C ARG A 87 -7.27 -4.74 -6.82
N THR A 88 -6.50 -5.02 -7.84
CA THR A 88 -6.81 -6.11 -8.77
C THR A 88 -6.04 -7.37 -8.38
N PRO A 89 -6.50 -8.56 -8.80
CA PRO A 89 -5.60 -9.71 -8.95
C PRO A 89 -4.44 -9.35 -9.86
N HIS A 90 -3.41 -10.20 -9.96
CA HIS A 90 -2.37 -10.02 -10.97
C HIS A 90 -2.99 -10.11 -12.36
N ILE A 91 -2.78 -9.08 -13.17
CA ILE A 91 -3.30 -8.92 -14.52
C ILE A 91 -2.12 -8.83 -15.48
N SER A 92 -2.28 -9.37 -16.70
CA SER A 92 -1.30 -9.19 -17.75
C SER A 92 -1.23 -7.73 -18.18
N VAL A 93 -0.05 -7.14 -18.03
CA VAL A 93 0.29 -5.80 -18.50
C VAL A 93 1.35 -5.94 -19.59
N PHE A 94 1.15 -5.24 -20.70
CA PHE A 94 2.02 -5.30 -21.89
C PHE A 94 2.60 -3.93 -22.15
N GLY A 95 3.90 -3.87 -22.33
CA GLY A 95 4.66 -2.73 -22.83
C GLY A 95 5.19 -2.97 -24.25
N SER A 96 6.13 -2.13 -24.70
CA SER A 96 6.73 -2.29 -26.03
C SER A 96 7.77 -3.43 -26.09
N GLU A 97 8.45 -3.72 -25.00
CA GLU A 97 9.54 -4.70 -24.95
C GLU A 97 9.23 -5.93 -24.11
N GLY A 98 8.14 -5.88 -23.31
CA GLY A 98 7.83 -6.98 -22.42
C GLY A 98 6.38 -7.03 -21.97
N SER A 99 6.10 -8.09 -21.22
CA SER A 99 4.83 -8.26 -20.50
C SER A 99 5.08 -8.89 -19.14
N ALA A 100 4.26 -8.54 -18.16
CA ALA A 100 4.33 -9.11 -16.83
C ALA A 100 2.94 -9.25 -16.22
N GLN A 101 2.84 -10.14 -15.23
CA GLN A 101 1.65 -10.29 -14.39
C GLN A 101 1.80 -9.36 -13.19
N ILE A 102 1.12 -8.23 -13.20
CA ILE A 102 1.33 -7.14 -12.24
C ILE A 102 0.03 -6.86 -11.50
N ARG A 103 0.16 -6.49 -10.24
CA ARG A 103 -0.95 -5.97 -9.44
C ARG A 103 -1.20 -4.51 -9.82
N VAL A 104 -2.38 -4.23 -10.35
CA VAL A 104 -2.82 -2.86 -10.65
C VAL A 104 -3.55 -2.30 -9.44
N GLN A 105 -3.22 -1.07 -9.07
CA GLN A 105 -3.85 -0.35 -7.96
C GLN A 105 -4.53 0.90 -8.48
N GLY A 106 -5.84 0.98 -8.27
CA GLY A 106 -6.61 2.20 -8.48
C GLY A 106 -6.63 3.00 -7.18
N VAL A 107 -6.12 4.23 -7.21
CA VAL A 107 -6.00 5.08 -6.02
C VAL A 107 -6.44 6.51 -6.30
N GLU A 108 -6.58 7.30 -5.26
CA GLU A 108 -6.80 8.74 -5.33
C GLU A 108 -5.46 9.50 -5.17
N PRO A 109 -5.38 10.80 -5.53
CA PRO A 109 -4.12 11.57 -5.48
C PRO A 109 -3.45 11.59 -4.10
N ASP A 110 -4.22 11.60 -3.03
CA ASP A 110 -3.75 11.57 -1.65
C ASP A 110 -2.90 10.34 -1.29
N PHE A 111 -2.95 9.29 -2.11
CA PHE A 111 -2.16 8.08 -1.93
C PHE A 111 -0.65 8.37 -1.82
N LEU A 112 -0.15 9.37 -2.55
CA LEU A 112 1.26 9.77 -2.46
C LEU A 112 1.64 10.27 -1.06
N ILE A 113 0.77 11.08 -0.46
CA ILE A 113 0.96 11.62 0.90
C ILE A 113 0.92 10.47 1.90
N ILE A 114 -0.12 9.62 1.80
CA ILE A 114 -0.35 8.50 2.72
C ILE A 114 0.82 7.51 2.70
N ARG A 115 1.34 7.22 1.51
CA ARG A 115 2.44 6.25 1.34
C ARG A 115 3.83 6.89 1.43
N SER A 116 3.92 8.22 1.61
CA SER A 116 5.18 8.97 1.55
C SER A 116 6.01 8.58 0.31
N TRP A 117 5.34 8.44 -0.83
CA TRP A 117 5.96 7.96 -2.06
C TRP A 117 5.97 9.07 -3.10
N LYS A 118 7.12 9.33 -3.71
CA LYS A 118 7.32 10.41 -4.65
C LYS A 118 7.39 9.90 -6.09
N VAL A 119 7.14 10.79 -7.03
CA VAL A 119 7.36 10.56 -8.45
C VAL A 119 8.80 10.94 -8.80
N ALA A 120 9.55 10.01 -9.41
CA ALA A 120 10.92 10.25 -9.85
C ALA A 120 10.95 10.99 -11.20
N GLN A 121 10.02 10.65 -12.10
CA GLN A 121 9.97 11.23 -13.45
C GLN A 121 8.50 11.45 -13.85
N GLY A 122 8.23 12.55 -14.57
CA GLY A 122 6.88 12.91 -14.98
C GLY A 122 6.08 13.49 -13.83
N TYR A 123 4.80 13.12 -13.73
CA TYR A 123 3.87 13.61 -12.71
C TYR A 123 2.86 12.54 -12.32
N PHE A 124 2.20 12.76 -11.19
CA PHE A 124 1.08 11.93 -10.75
C PHE A 124 -0.24 12.52 -11.26
N PHE A 125 -1.25 11.70 -11.40
CA PHE A 125 -2.60 12.16 -11.77
C PHE A 125 -3.23 12.97 -10.62
N ASP A 126 -4.11 13.87 -11.00
CA ASP A 126 -4.84 14.79 -10.12
C ASP A 126 -6.34 14.44 -10.03
N GLU A 127 -7.11 15.30 -9.35
CA GLU A 127 -8.56 15.14 -9.20
C GLU A 127 -9.30 15.26 -10.54
N ASP A 128 -8.79 16.05 -11.50
CA ASP A 128 -9.37 16.14 -12.83
C ASP A 128 -9.25 14.81 -13.59
N ASN A 129 -8.09 14.15 -13.49
CA ASN A 129 -7.89 12.82 -14.06
C ASN A 129 -8.82 11.78 -13.43
N LEU A 130 -9.08 11.91 -12.11
CA LEU A 130 -10.01 11.04 -11.39
C LEU A 130 -11.44 11.25 -11.90
N ALA A 131 -11.91 12.51 -11.92
CA ALA A 131 -13.26 12.89 -12.34
C ALA A 131 -13.53 12.51 -13.82
N LEU A 132 -12.56 12.73 -14.70
CA LEU A 132 -12.62 12.40 -16.12
C LEU A 132 -12.41 10.91 -16.41
N ARG A 133 -12.07 10.10 -15.39
CA ARG A 133 -11.76 8.68 -15.55
C ARG A 133 -10.67 8.44 -16.60
N SER A 134 -9.64 9.27 -16.54
CA SER A 134 -8.56 9.30 -17.51
C SER A 134 -7.82 7.96 -17.55
N THR A 135 -7.46 7.50 -18.76
CA THR A 135 -6.66 6.29 -18.93
C THR A 135 -5.16 6.63 -18.88
N VAL A 136 -4.73 7.07 -17.71
CA VAL A 136 -3.34 7.37 -17.38
C VAL A 136 -2.82 6.39 -16.34
N ALA A 137 -1.51 6.14 -16.37
CA ALA A 137 -0.85 5.23 -15.43
C ALA A 137 0.48 5.80 -14.95
N VAL A 138 0.81 5.50 -13.70
CA VAL A 138 2.11 5.73 -13.10
C VAL A 138 2.72 4.38 -12.76
N LEU A 139 3.96 4.14 -13.12
CA LEU A 139 4.62 2.85 -12.97
C LEU A 139 5.63 2.87 -11.82
N GLY A 140 5.75 1.78 -11.10
CA GLY A 140 6.91 1.53 -10.25
C GLY A 140 8.15 1.20 -11.09
N GLN A 141 9.32 1.34 -10.51
CA GLN A 141 10.61 1.18 -11.21
C GLN A 141 10.79 -0.22 -11.82
N THR A 142 10.46 -1.26 -11.06
CA THR A 142 10.56 -2.65 -11.51
C THR A 142 9.62 -2.91 -12.68
N THR A 143 8.37 -2.46 -12.58
CA THR A 143 7.40 -2.58 -13.67
C THR A 143 7.84 -1.84 -14.93
N ALA A 144 8.31 -0.59 -14.80
CA ALA A 144 8.76 0.21 -15.93
C ALA A 144 9.92 -0.49 -16.66
N LYS A 145 10.89 -1.04 -15.91
CA LYS A 145 12.01 -1.79 -16.46
C LYS A 145 11.58 -3.09 -17.14
N ASN A 146 10.66 -3.84 -16.55
CA ASN A 146 10.18 -5.10 -17.12
C ASN A 146 9.42 -4.91 -18.44
N LEU A 147 8.72 -3.76 -18.60
CA LEU A 147 7.90 -3.48 -19.77
C LEU A 147 8.62 -2.73 -20.90
N PHE A 148 9.74 -2.03 -20.59
CA PHE A 148 10.42 -1.11 -21.52
C PHE A 148 11.94 -1.23 -21.54
N GLY A 149 12.50 -2.26 -20.88
CA GLY A 149 13.95 -2.49 -20.77
C GLY A 149 14.63 -1.54 -19.78
N GLU A 150 14.47 -0.23 -19.96
CA GLU A 150 14.93 0.79 -19.01
C GLU A 150 13.74 1.62 -18.53
N ALA A 151 13.77 2.02 -17.25
CA ALA A 151 12.61 2.72 -16.66
C ALA A 151 12.34 4.07 -17.34
N GLU A 152 13.39 4.80 -17.71
CA GLU A 152 13.30 6.10 -18.38
C GLU A 152 12.56 6.05 -19.72
N ASN A 153 12.58 4.91 -20.40
CA ASN A 153 11.92 4.73 -21.69
C ASN A 153 10.39 4.62 -21.55
N ALA A 154 9.89 4.39 -20.35
CA ALA A 154 8.46 4.19 -20.11
C ALA A 154 7.64 5.48 -20.20
N LEU A 155 8.24 6.64 -19.90
CA LEU A 155 7.51 7.91 -19.84
C LEU A 155 6.93 8.27 -21.22
N SER A 156 5.67 8.70 -21.24
CA SER A 156 4.89 9.03 -22.44
C SER A 156 4.61 7.84 -23.37
N GLN A 157 4.99 6.63 -22.98
CA GLN A 157 4.64 5.40 -23.70
C GLN A 157 3.23 4.90 -23.34
N ARG A 158 2.77 3.90 -24.07
CA ARG A 158 1.47 3.27 -23.80
C ARG A 158 1.67 1.86 -23.28
N ILE A 159 0.92 1.52 -22.25
CA ILE A 159 0.77 0.15 -21.77
C ILE A 159 -0.64 -0.35 -22.03
N ARG A 160 -0.80 -1.67 -22.13
CA ARG A 160 -2.10 -2.31 -22.19
C ARG A 160 -2.32 -3.14 -20.94
N ILE A 161 -3.37 -2.82 -20.19
CA ILE A 161 -3.80 -3.56 -19.00
C ILE A 161 -5.07 -4.32 -19.39
N GLY A 162 -4.97 -5.65 -19.46
CA GLY A 162 -6.06 -6.45 -20.02
C GLY A 162 -6.40 -6.02 -21.45
N THR A 163 -7.56 -5.38 -21.64
CA THR A 163 -8.03 -4.88 -22.94
C THR A 163 -7.93 -3.36 -23.10
N VAL A 164 -7.54 -2.63 -22.07
CA VAL A 164 -7.55 -1.17 -22.02
C VAL A 164 -6.14 -0.61 -22.16
N TYR A 165 -5.98 0.44 -22.98
CA TYR A 165 -4.72 1.16 -23.13
C TYR A 165 -4.64 2.34 -22.17
N PHE A 166 -3.47 2.52 -21.57
CA PHE A 166 -3.13 3.61 -20.66
C PHE A 166 -1.88 4.34 -21.13
N ASN A 167 -1.85 5.66 -20.98
CA ASN A 167 -0.66 6.45 -21.20
C ASN A 167 0.15 6.54 -19.92
N VAL A 168 1.44 6.26 -19.99
CA VAL A 168 2.34 6.38 -18.84
C VAL A 168 2.71 7.86 -18.67
N ILE A 169 2.29 8.45 -17.54
CA ILE A 169 2.51 9.87 -17.23
C ILE A 169 3.58 10.10 -16.16
N GLY A 170 3.98 9.05 -15.45
CA GLY A 170 4.99 9.16 -14.41
C GLY A 170 5.60 7.81 -14.03
N ILE A 171 6.74 7.90 -13.37
CA ILE A 171 7.48 6.77 -12.82
C ILE A 171 7.79 7.10 -11.37
N MET A 172 7.48 6.17 -10.46
CA MET A 172 7.68 6.35 -9.02
C MET A 172 9.17 6.28 -8.64
N GLU A 173 9.55 6.92 -7.54
CA GLU A 173 10.84 6.67 -6.91
C GLU A 173 10.93 5.21 -6.44
N LYS A 174 12.15 4.67 -6.48
CA LYS A 174 12.40 3.31 -5.99
C LYS A 174 12.16 3.23 -4.49
N LYS A 175 11.34 2.26 -4.07
CA LYS A 175 10.97 2.02 -2.67
C LYS A 175 11.52 0.69 -2.13
N GLY A 176 11.70 -0.30 -3.00
CA GLY A 176 12.19 -1.62 -2.65
C GLY A 176 11.12 -2.54 -2.08
N ALA A 177 11.56 -3.59 -1.39
CA ALA A 177 10.66 -4.58 -0.80
C ALA A 177 9.99 -4.05 0.47
N ASP A 178 8.75 -4.47 0.71
CA ASP A 178 8.04 -4.24 1.97
C ASP A 178 8.43 -5.27 3.05
N LEU A 179 7.80 -5.18 4.24
CA LEU A 179 8.05 -6.10 5.35
C LEU A 179 7.71 -7.56 5.05
N SER A 180 6.84 -7.81 4.07
CA SER A 180 6.50 -9.16 3.62
C SER A 180 7.46 -9.71 2.57
N GLY A 181 8.42 -8.88 2.11
CA GLY A 181 9.35 -9.19 1.03
C GLY A 181 8.78 -8.99 -0.37
N GLU A 182 7.55 -8.45 -0.50
CA GLU A 182 6.98 -8.09 -1.81
C GLU A 182 7.65 -6.82 -2.34
N ASP A 183 8.01 -6.83 -3.63
CA ASP A 183 8.56 -5.66 -4.30
C ASP A 183 7.46 -4.60 -4.53
N GLN A 184 7.55 -3.48 -3.81
CA GLN A 184 6.62 -2.36 -3.94
C GLN A 184 6.75 -1.66 -5.30
N ASP A 185 7.92 -1.78 -5.95
CA ASP A 185 8.22 -1.17 -7.24
C ASP A 185 7.63 -1.97 -8.41
N ASP A 186 7.11 -3.20 -8.15
CA ASP A 186 6.37 -3.98 -9.15
C ASP A 186 4.87 -3.67 -9.08
N ALA A 187 4.52 -2.46 -9.47
CA ALA A 187 3.16 -1.95 -9.40
C ALA A 187 2.81 -1.04 -10.59
N VAL A 188 1.54 -1.07 -10.97
CA VAL A 188 0.90 -0.09 -11.86
C VAL A 188 -0.15 0.65 -11.05
N ILE A 189 -0.07 1.98 -11.04
CA ILE A 189 -0.96 2.86 -10.31
C ILE A 189 -1.78 3.66 -11.31
N ILE A 190 -3.12 3.61 -11.17
CA ILE A 190 -4.07 4.29 -12.05
C ILE A 190 -5.12 5.04 -11.22
N PRO A 191 -5.87 5.99 -11.80
CA PRO A 191 -6.96 6.64 -11.08
C PRO A 191 -8.01 5.63 -10.61
N MET A 192 -8.48 5.77 -9.37
CA MET A 192 -9.39 4.83 -8.71
C MET A 192 -10.67 4.61 -9.52
N GLU A 193 -11.31 5.69 -10.00
CA GLU A 193 -12.54 5.62 -10.80
C GLU A 193 -12.32 4.84 -12.12
N THR A 194 -11.15 5.01 -12.73
CA THR A 194 -10.77 4.25 -13.94
C THR A 194 -10.61 2.77 -13.64
N ALA A 195 -9.95 2.44 -12.50
CA ALA A 195 -9.82 1.05 -12.05
C ALA A 195 -11.18 0.38 -11.83
N MET A 196 -12.09 1.08 -11.12
CA MET A 196 -13.43 0.58 -10.81
C MET A 196 -14.22 0.25 -12.07
N ILE A 197 -14.20 1.13 -13.05
CA ILE A 197 -15.05 1.01 -14.25
C ILE A 197 -14.40 0.18 -15.35
N ARG A 198 -13.10 0.38 -15.60
CA ARG A 198 -12.42 -0.19 -16.78
C ARG A 198 -11.73 -1.52 -16.50
N ILE A 199 -11.33 -1.76 -15.24
CA ILE A 199 -10.54 -2.94 -14.89
C ILE A 199 -11.35 -3.93 -14.08
N THR A 200 -11.93 -3.50 -12.95
CA THR A 200 -12.64 -4.43 -12.05
C THR A 200 -14.13 -4.55 -12.36
N ASN A 201 -14.70 -3.61 -13.11
CA ASN A 201 -16.14 -3.48 -13.33
C ASN A 201 -16.93 -3.62 -12.01
N SER A 202 -16.45 -2.97 -10.96
CA SER A 202 -16.99 -3.04 -9.60
C SER A 202 -17.09 -1.63 -9.02
N PRO A 203 -18.24 -1.24 -8.43
CA PRO A 203 -18.40 0.08 -7.81
C PRO A 203 -17.81 0.16 -6.39
N PHE A 204 -17.00 -0.81 -5.99
CA PHE A 204 -16.53 -0.94 -4.63
C PHE A 204 -15.02 -0.75 -4.52
N VAL A 205 -14.62 -0.22 -3.36
CA VAL A 205 -13.24 -0.02 -2.93
C VAL A 205 -12.84 -1.18 -2.01
N ASN A 206 -11.69 -1.78 -2.24
CA ASN A 206 -11.25 -2.96 -1.47
C ASN A 206 -10.70 -2.58 -0.09
N MET A 207 -10.13 -1.40 0.01
CA MET A 207 -9.45 -0.91 1.20
C MET A 207 -9.49 0.62 1.23
N ILE A 208 -9.50 1.18 2.42
CA ILE A 208 -9.29 2.62 2.64
C ILE A 208 -7.98 2.78 3.40
N MET A 209 -7.16 3.71 2.96
CA MET A 209 -5.92 4.09 3.62
C MET A 209 -6.03 5.53 4.10
N MET A 210 -5.54 5.78 5.31
CA MET A 210 -5.55 7.10 5.91
C MET A 210 -4.16 7.41 6.47
N SER A 211 -3.71 8.64 6.32
CA SER A 211 -2.60 9.20 7.09
C SER A 211 -3.17 10.06 8.21
N ILE A 212 -2.74 9.83 9.43
CA ILE A 212 -3.18 10.58 10.60
C ILE A 212 -2.22 11.76 10.83
N VAL A 213 -2.75 12.92 11.24
CA VAL A 213 -1.97 14.17 11.40
C VAL A 213 -0.79 14.02 12.38
N ASP A 214 -0.94 13.19 13.41
CA ASP A 214 0.11 12.93 14.42
C ASP A 214 -0.16 11.57 15.07
N ASN A 215 0.89 10.78 15.29
CA ASN A 215 0.79 9.43 15.88
C ASN A 215 0.12 9.42 17.27
N LYS A 216 0.22 10.51 18.04
CA LYS A 216 -0.47 10.64 19.35
C LYS A 216 -2.00 10.55 19.24
N TYR A 217 -2.56 10.80 18.06
CA TYR A 217 -4.00 10.70 17.81
C TYR A 217 -4.42 9.35 17.22
N MET A 218 -3.50 8.41 17.02
CA MET A 218 -3.77 7.13 16.34
C MET A 218 -4.96 6.38 16.95
N GLU A 219 -4.98 6.20 18.27
CA GLU A 219 -6.10 5.53 18.94
C GLU A 219 -7.42 6.31 18.84
N ALA A 220 -7.35 7.65 18.90
CA ALA A 220 -8.56 8.49 18.74
C ALA A 220 -9.08 8.39 17.31
N ALA A 221 -8.19 8.41 16.30
CA ALA A 221 -8.53 8.23 14.90
C ALA A 221 -9.14 6.85 14.61
N GLN A 222 -8.60 5.78 15.22
CA GLN A 222 -9.18 4.43 15.09
C GLN A 222 -10.62 4.39 15.61
N ARG A 223 -10.86 4.94 16.82
CA ARG A 223 -12.21 5.00 17.41
C ARG A 223 -13.17 5.86 16.59
N GLU A 224 -12.73 7.04 16.14
CA GLU A 224 -13.53 7.92 15.27
C GLU A 224 -13.90 7.22 13.97
N THR A 225 -12.91 6.61 13.30
CA THR A 225 -13.10 5.85 12.06
C THR A 225 -14.12 4.71 12.25
N GLU A 226 -14.04 3.98 13.37
CA GLU A 226 -14.97 2.91 13.68
C GLU A 226 -16.39 3.45 13.83
N ILE A 227 -16.58 4.56 14.56
CA ILE A 227 -17.88 5.19 14.77
C ILE A 227 -18.49 5.64 13.44
N ILE A 228 -17.72 6.35 12.61
CA ILE A 228 -18.17 6.85 11.29
C ILE A 228 -18.60 5.69 10.38
N LEU A 229 -17.80 4.62 10.33
CA LEU A 229 -18.11 3.46 9.49
C LEU A 229 -19.28 2.63 10.03
N ARG A 230 -19.42 2.45 11.35
CA ARG A 230 -20.57 1.79 11.95
C ARG A 230 -21.87 2.53 11.60
N GLU A 231 -21.84 3.86 11.69
CA GLU A 231 -23.00 4.68 11.32
C GLU A 231 -23.31 4.57 9.83
N ALA A 232 -22.30 4.73 8.96
CA ALA A 232 -22.46 4.62 7.50
C ALA A 232 -23.06 3.27 7.08
N ARG A 233 -22.64 2.18 7.73
CA ARG A 233 -23.06 0.80 7.48
C ARG A 233 -24.28 0.36 8.28
N ARG A 234 -24.76 1.21 9.18
CA ARG A 234 -25.87 0.90 10.10
C ARG A 234 -25.61 -0.35 10.94
N ILE A 235 -24.37 -0.51 11.41
CA ILE A 235 -23.97 -1.64 12.27
C ILE A 235 -24.31 -1.27 13.70
N PRO A 236 -25.19 -2.05 14.40
CA PRO A 236 -25.49 -1.81 15.80
C PRO A 236 -24.24 -1.97 16.69
N ASP A 237 -24.21 -1.26 17.83
CA ASP A 237 -23.09 -1.34 18.78
C ASP A 237 -22.88 -2.75 19.34
N SER A 238 -23.96 -3.53 19.43
CA SER A 238 -23.92 -4.93 19.88
C SER A 238 -23.37 -5.91 18.84
N ALA A 239 -23.22 -5.51 17.58
CA ALA A 239 -22.74 -6.36 16.51
C ALA A 239 -21.23 -6.15 16.26
N SER A 240 -20.53 -7.23 15.93
CA SER A 240 -19.13 -7.12 15.47
C SER A 240 -19.04 -6.40 14.13
N PRO A 241 -18.06 -5.50 13.94
CA PRO A 241 -17.88 -4.83 12.66
C PRO A 241 -17.46 -5.83 11.57
N ASP A 242 -17.91 -5.58 10.34
CA ASP A 242 -17.55 -6.34 9.15
C ASP A 242 -16.31 -5.77 8.45
N PHE A 243 -15.58 -4.94 9.15
CA PHE A 243 -14.31 -4.36 8.73
C PHE A 243 -13.26 -4.49 9.84
N ASN A 244 -12.01 -4.34 9.45
CA ASN A 244 -10.86 -4.33 10.34
C ASN A 244 -10.10 -3.02 10.18
N ILE A 245 -9.76 -2.37 11.28
CA ILE A 245 -8.96 -1.15 11.28
C ILE A 245 -7.62 -1.52 11.91
N MET A 246 -6.55 -1.36 11.15
CA MET A 246 -5.20 -1.71 11.57
C MET A 246 -4.29 -0.49 11.45
N ASN A 247 -3.53 -0.24 12.49
CA ASN A 247 -2.42 0.69 12.43
C ASN A 247 -1.13 -0.05 12.01
N GLN A 248 -0.05 0.69 11.85
CA GLN A 248 1.23 0.14 11.44
C GLN A 248 1.81 -0.87 12.44
N SER A 249 1.62 -0.66 13.76
CA SER A 249 2.09 -1.59 14.78
C SER A 249 1.35 -2.92 14.69
N ASP A 250 0.02 -2.87 14.52
CA ASP A 250 -0.81 -4.06 14.33
C ASP A 250 -0.36 -4.89 13.10
N MET A 251 0.01 -4.19 12.00
CA MET A 251 0.51 -4.85 10.79
C MET A 251 1.87 -5.52 11.00
N MET A 252 2.76 -4.89 11.80
CA MET A 252 4.06 -5.47 12.14
C MET A 252 3.94 -6.69 13.02
N ASP A 253 3.08 -6.65 14.02
CA ASP A 253 2.83 -7.78 14.92
C ASP A 253 2.30 -8.98 14.15
N MET A 254 1.42 -8.75 13.17
CA MET A 254 0.92 -9.80 12.28
C MET A 254 1.99 -10.37 11.34
N ALA A 255 2.94 -9.55 10.89
CA ALA A 255 4.02 -10.01 10.01
C ALA A 255 5.13 -10.77 10.76
N SER A 256 5.19 -10.60 12.09
CA SER A 256 6.21 -11.21 12.96
C SER A 256 5.73 -12.52 13.63
N ALA A 257 4.45 -12.87 13.49
CA ALA A 257 3.81 -14.05 14.09
C ALA A 257 3.77 -15.24 13.13
#